data_30a12091e6a468259bbc1ecd8e050c4b
#
_entry.id   30a12091e6a468259bbc1ecd8e050c4b
#
_cell.length_a   1.000
_cell.length_b   1.000
_cell.length_c   1.000
_cell.angle_alpha   90.00
_cell.angle_beta   90.00
_cell.angle_gamma   90.00
#
_symmetry.space_group_name_H-M   'P 1'
#
loop_
_entity.id
_entity.type
_entity.pdbx_description
1 polymer ?
#
loop_
_entity_poly.entity_id
_entity_poly.type
_entity_poly.pdbx_seq_one_letter_code
_entity_poly.pdbx_strand_id
1 'polypeptide(L)'
;LPFEEALIALRTRFQPTADTEYALKLLSDITTGSKVTYNDNGIATSVVTKKGIDLQSNASIRPIIKLRPYRTFQEVEQPESQFLIRINERNISFIEADGGMWKLSARNTVKKYLEKALESEIQSGNVVVVL
;
A
#
# COMPACT_ATOMS: atom_id res chain seq x y z
N LEU A 1 9.75 -2.15 8.99
CA LEU A 1 9.98 -0.70 8.93
C LEU A 1 9.62 -0.02 10.25
N PRO A 2 10.47 0.86 10.78
CA PRO A 2 10.05 1.76 11.84
C PRO A 2 8.84 2.61 11.42
N PHE A 3 8.01 3.02 12.36
CA PHE A 3 6.77 3.74 12.04
C PHE A 3 6.97 5.02 11.25
N GLU A 4 7.99 5.81 11.56
CA GLU A 4 8.28 7.04 10.81
C GLU A 4 8.68 6.77 9.37
N GLU A 5 9.52 5.75 9.14
CA GLU A 5 9.89 5.34 7.79
C GLU A 5 8.69 4.82 7.00
N ALA A 6 7.79 4.10 7.68
CA ALA A 6 6.57 3.62 7.05
C ALA A 6 5.64 4.76 6.63
N LEU A 7 5.51 5.81 7.46
CA LEU A 7 4.74 7.01 7.10
C LEU A 7 5.31 7.67 5.84
N ILE A 8 6.62 7.82 5.77
CA ILE A 8 7.29 8.39 4.60
C ILE A 8 7.09 7.50 3.38
N ALA A 9 7.28 6.19 3.52
CA ALA A 9 7.12 5.23 2.43
C ALA A 9 5.70 5.24 1.86
N LEU A 10 4.67 5.28 2.71
CA LEU A 10 3.27 5.33 2.28
C LEU A 10 2.95 6.61 1.48
N ARG A 11 3.61 7.71 1.78
CA ARG A 11 3.43 8.96 1.04
C ARG A 11 4.23 9.05 -0.25
N THR A 12 5.37 8.36 -0.32
CA THR A 12 6.32 8.52 -1.41
C THR A 12 6.38 7.36 -2.39
N ARG A 13 6.06 6.14 -1.93
CA ARG A 13 6.21 4.92 -2.73
C ARG A 13 4.90 4.30 -3.19
N PHE A 14 3.77 4.88 -2.81
CA PHE A 14 2.44 4.35 -3.10
C PHE A 14 1.56 5.42 -3.73
N GLN A 15 0.77 5.00 -4.71
CA GLN A 15 -0.29 5.84 -5.24
C GLN A 15 -1.37 6.01 -4.17
N PRO A 16 -1.85 7.23 -3.89
CA PRO A 16 -2.86 7.45 -2.84
C PRO A 16 -4.15 6.69 -3.12
N THR A 17 -4.63 5.96 -2.11
CA THR A 17 -5.91 5.24 -2.12
C THR A 17 -6.58 5.39 -0.76
N ALA A 18 -7.82 4.93 -0.64
CA ALA A 18 -8.51 4.91 0.66
C ALA A 18 -7.75 4.07 1.70
N ASP A 19 -7.17 2.96 1.27
CA ASP A 19 -6.41 2.08 2.16
C ASP A 19 -5.05 2.68 2.55
N THR A 20 -4.42 3.46 1.67
CA THR A 20 -3.22 4.23 2.02
C THR A 20 -3.53 5.24 3.12
N GLU A 21 -4.65 5.96 3.00
CA GLU A 21 -5.10 6.91 4.02
C GLU A 21 -5.42 6.20 5.35
N TYR A 22 -6.05 5.04 5.28
CA TYR A 22 -6.30 4.22 6.46
C TYR A 22 -4.99 3.86 7.18
N ALA A 23 -3.99 3.40 6.46
CA ALA A 23 -2.69 3.02 7.02
C ALA A 23 -1.97 4.24 7.62
N LEU A 24 -2.02 5.39 6.94
CA LEU A 24 -1.42 6.63 7.43
C LEU A 24 -2.06 7.08 8.74
N LYS A 25 -3.39 7.04 8.82
CA LYS A 25 -4.12 7.41 10.04
C LYS A 25 -3.79 6.46 11.19
N LEU A 26 -3.77 5.16 10.92
CA LEU A 26 -3.43 4.14 11.91
C LEU A 26 -2.04 4.37 12.50
N LEU A 27 -1.03 4.58 11.64
CA LEU A 27 0.34 4.84 12.08
C LEU A 27 0.47 6.15 12.84
N SER A 28 -0.24 7.19 12.40
CA SER A 28 -0.26 8.48 13.09
C SER A 28 -0.85 8.34 14.49
N ASP A 29 -1.94 7.59 14.64
CA ASP A 29 -2.57 7.35 15.94
C ASP A 29 -1.65 6.57 16.88
N ILE A 30 -0.91 5.60 16.38
CA ILE A 30 0.05 4.83 17.16
C ILE A 30 1.22 5.70 17.60
N THR A 31 1.80 6.50 16.71
CA THR A 31 2.97 7.32 17.01
C THR A 31 2.68 8.45 17.97
N THR A 32 1.43 8.95 18.01
CA THR A 32 1.01 10.00 18.92
C THR A 32 0.47 9.48 20.25
N GLY A 33 0.26 8.15 20.37
CA GLY A 33 -0.23 7.55 21.59
C GLY A 33 0.83 7.51 22.70
N SER A 34 0.44 7.81 23.94
CA SER A 34 1.35 7.76 25.09
C SER A 34 1.60 6.36 25.60
N LYS A 35 0.68 5.43 25.33
CA LYS A 35 0.80 4.01 25.70
C LYS A 35 0.16 3.17 24.60
N VAL A 36 0.88 2.16 24.15
CA VAL A 36 0.42 1.27 23.09
C VAL A 36 0.53 -0.18 23.56
N THR A 37 -0.56 -0.93 23.40
CA THR A 37 -0.61 -2.36 23.67
C THR A 37 -0.99 -3.10 22.41
N TYR A 38 -0.25 -4.15 22.07
CA TYR A 38 -0.45 -4.95 20.86
C TYR A 38 -0.96 -6.34 21.23
N ASN A 39 -2.04 -6.76 20.58
CA ASN A 39 -2.56 -8.11 20.65
C ASN A 39 -2.54 -8.73 19.26
N ASP A 40 -1.89 -9.86 19.10
CA ASP A 40 -1.67 -10.50 17.82
C ASP A 40 -2.09 -11.96 17.87
N ASN A 41 -2.99 -12.37 16.96
CA ASN A 41 -3.45 -13.74 16.82
C ASN A 41 -2.88 -14.47 15.60
N GLY A 42 -1.82 -13.93 14.99
CA GLY A 42 -1.17 -14.49 13.80
C GLY A 42 -1.71 -13.98 12.47
N ILE A 43 -2.97 -13.60 12.40
CA ILE A 43 -3.62 -13.08 11.18
C ILE A 43 -3.95 -11.60 11.33
N ALA A 44 -4.51 -11.21 12.47
CA ALA A 44 -4.93 -9.85 12.76
C ALA A 44 -4.20 -9.31 13.99
N THR A 45 -3.96 -8.01 13.99
CA THR A 45 -3.36 -7.29 15.11
C THR A 45 -4.36 -6.29 15.66
N SER A 46 -4.55 -6.26 16.97
CA SER A 46 -5.28 -5.18 17.63
C SER A 46 -4.29 -4.27 18.33
N VAL A 47 -4.57 -2.97 18.28
CA VAL A 47 -3.74 -1.95 18.92
C VAL A 47 -4.60 -1.13 19.86
N VAL A 48 -4.17 -1.01 21.11
CA VAL A 48 -4.77 -0.12 22.08
C VAL A 48 -3.82 1.04 22.31
N THR A 49 -4.26 2.26 22.00
CA THR A 49 -3.46 3.45 22.19
C THR A 49 -4.11 4.36 23.22
N LYS A 50 -3.31 4.93 24.10
CA LYS A 50 -3.75 5.95 25.04
C LYS A 50 -3.33 7.33 24.49
N LYS A 51 -4.32 8.16 24.19
CA LYS A 51 -4.11 9.52 23.70
C LYS A 51 -4.46 10.52 24.78
N GLY A 52 -3.57 11.46 25.05
CA GLY A 52 -3.79 12.46 26.10
C GLY A 52 -3.83 11.84 27.50
N ILE A 53 -4.58 12.46 28.42
CA ILE A 53 -4.58 12.09 29.84
C ILE A 53 -5.44 10.86 30.13
N ASP A 54 -6.61 10.71 29.46
CA ASP A 54 -7.58 9.65 29.78
C ASP A 54 -8.23 8.98 28.58
N LEU A 55 -7.84 9.31 27.37
CA LEU A 55 -8.45 8.77 26.17
C LEU A 55 -7.72 7.50 25.73
N GLN A 56 -8.45 6.39 25.72
CA GLN A 56 -8.00 5.14 25.12
C GLN A 56 -8.73 4.92 23.82
N SER A 57 -7.98 4.63 22.77
CA SER A 57 -8.49 4.22 21.49
C SER A 57 -8.11 2.76 21.27
N ASN A 58 -9.11 1.91 21.06
CA ASN A 58 -8.92 0.50 20.74
C ASN A 58 -9.26 0.33 19.26
N ALA A 59 -8.25 0.04 18.45
CA ALA A 59 -8.42 -0.14 17.02
C ALA A 59 -8.09 -1.59 16.63
N SER A 60 -9.08 -2.30 16.10
CA SER A 60 -8.84 -3.54 15.37
C SER A 60 -8.25 -3.19 14.02
N ILE A 61 -7.08 -3.72 13.74
CA ILE A 61 -6.39 -3.46 12.47
C ILE A 61 -6.91 -4.44 11.43
N ARG A 62 -7.34 -3.93 10.28
CA ARG A 62 -7.66 -4.78 9.14
C ARG A 62 -6.40 -5.56 8.75
N PRO A 63 -6.42 -6.91 8.73
CA PRO A 63 -5.20 -7.68 8.46
C PRO A 63 -4.72 -7.54 7.02
N ILE A 64 -5.65 -7.32 6.09
CA ILE A 64 -5.34 -7.19 4.66
C ILE A 64 -5.86 -5.86 4.15
N ILE A 65 -5.01 -5.12 3.47
CA ILE A 65 -5.36 -3.88 2.78
C ILE A 65 -4.87 -3.92 1.34
N LYS A 66 -5.45 -3.07 0.50
CA LYS A 66 -5.11 -2.97 -0.91
C LYS A 66 -4.31 -1.69 -1.13
N LEU A 67 -3.10 -1.82 -1.62
CA LEU A 67 -2.20 -0.71 -1.89
C LEU A 67 -1.75 -0.72 -3.34
N ARG A 68 -1.31 0.44 -3.83
CA ARG A 68 -0.81 0.63 -5.19
C ARG A 68 0.62 1.16 -5.17
N PRO A 69 1.63 0.30 -4.93
CA PRO A 69 3.03 0.73 -5.00
C PRO A 69 3.39 1.18 -6.42
N TYR A 70 4.28 2.16 -6.52
CA TYR A 70 4.81 2.57 -7.82
C TYR A 70 5.74 1.48 -8.36
N ARG A 71 5.28 0.74 -9.36
CA ARG A 71 5.98 -0.40 -9.97
C ARG A 71 6.12 -0.29 -11.48
N THR A 72 5.46 0.69 -12.09
CA THR A 72 5.45 0.94 -13.53
C THR A 72 5.62 2.43 -13.80
N PHE A 73 5.26 2.89 -15.00
CA PHE A 73 5.31 4.31 -15.35
C PHE A 73 4.38 5.12 -14.46
N GLN A 74 4.83 6.29 -14.03
CA GLN A 74 4.03 7.17 -13.19
C GLN A 74 2.78 7.70 -13.91
N GLU A 75 2.79 7.71 -15.23
CA GLU A 75 1.70 8.19 -16.07
C GLU A 75 0.51 7.24 -16.13
N VAL A 76 0.65 6.02 -15.66
CA VAL A 76 -0.42 5.03 -15.66
C VAL A 76 -0.88 4.71 -14.24
N GLU A 77 -2.11 4.19 -14.14
CA GLU A 77 -2.63 3.68 -12.88
C GLU A 77 -1.76 2.52 -12.40
N GLN A 78 -1.33 2.59 -11.15
CA GLN A 78 -0.46 1.57 -10.58
C GLN A 78 -1.25 0.28 -10.27
N PRO A 79 -0.62 -0.89 -10.45
CA PRO A 79 -1.29 -2.15 -10.15
C PRO A 79 -1.55 -2.27 -8.65
N GLU A 80 -2.76 -2.72 -8.31
CA GLU A 80 -3.17 -2.94 -6.93
C GLU A 80 -2.70 -4.31 -6.46
N SER A 81 -2.23 -4.38 -5.23
CA SER A 81 -1.89 -5.62 -4.55
C SER A 81 -2.49 -5.67 -3.17
N GLN A 82 -2.81 -6.87 -2.71
CA GLN A 82 -3.18 -7.09 -1.32
C GLN A 82 -1.92 -7.22 -0.47
N PHE A 83 -1.93 -6.55 0.67
CA PHE A 83 -0.83 -6.59 1.63
C PHE A 83 -1.35 -6.99 3.00
N LEU A 84 -0.64 -7.90 3.65
CA LEU A 84 -0.85 -8.24 5.05
C LEU A 84 -0.09 -7.22 5.90
N ILE A 85 -0.79 -6.61 6.86
CA ILE A 85 -0.17 -5.68 7.81
C ILE A 85 0.16 -6.43 9.09
N ARG A 86 1.40 -6.30 9.54
CA ARG A 86 1.88 -6.81 10.82
C ARG A 86 2.52 -5.67 11.60
N ILE A 87 2.07 -5.45 12.82
CA ILE A 87 2.58 -4.38 13.68
C ILE A 87 3.11 -5.00 14.97
N ASN A 88 4.30 -4.58 15.38
CA ASN A 88 4.85 -4.84 16.70
C ASN A 88 5.17 -3.50 17.39
N GLU A 89 5.81 -3.54 18.55
CA GLU A 89 6.05 -2.34 19.38
C GLU A 89 6.77 -1.19 18.65
N ARG A 90 7.57 -1.47 17.62
CA ARG A 90 8.45 -0.50 16.97
C ARG A 90 8.33 -0.46 15.47
N ASN A 91 7.79 -1.52 14.88
CA ASN A 91 7.84 -1.71 13.44
C ASN A 91 6.49 -2.10 12.87
N ILE A 92 6.29 -1.74 11.61
CA ILE A 92 5.22 -2.23 10.77
C ILE A 92 5.81 -2.96 9.57
N SER A 93 5.18 -4.04 9.16
CA SER A 93 5.55 -4.78 7.97
C SER A 93 4.36 -4.84 7.02
N PHE A 94 4.63 -4.61 5.73
CA PHE A 94 3.68 -4.79 4.65
C PHE A 94 4.13 -5.98 3.84
N ILE A 95 3.40 -7.07 3.91
CA ILE A 95 3.76 -8.32 3.24
C ILE A 95 2.81 -8.54 2.07
N GLU A 96 3.35 -8.64 0.86
CA GLU A 96 2.56 -8.89 -0.33
C GLU A 96 1.84 -10.24 -0.22
N ALA A 97 0.53 -10.25 -0.45
CA ALA A 97 -0.32 -11.41 -0.22
C ALA A 97 -1.11 -11.85 -1.46
N ASP A 98 -0.81 -11.31 -2.64
CA ASP A 98 -1.54 -11.64 -3.87
C ASP A 98 -0.83 -12.65 -4.78
N GLY A 99 0.31 -13.18 -4.34
CA GLY A 99 1.07 -14.15 -5.13
C GLY A 99 1.66 -13.59 -6.43
N GLY A 100 1.78 -12.28 -6.55
CA GLY A 100 2.32 -11.61 -7.74
C GLY A 100 1.28 -11.38 -8.84
N MET A 101 0.00 -11.51 -8.56
CA MET A 101 -1.08 -11.29 -9.55
C MET A 101 -1.09 -9.86 -10.12
N TRP A 102 -0.53 -8.89 -9.40
CA TRP A 102 -0.39 -7.53 -9.90
C TRP A 102 0.37 -7.43 -11.22
N LYS A 103 1.24 -8.39 -11.52
CA LYS A 103 2.07 -8.40 -12.73
C LYS A 103 1.23 -8.48 -14.00
N LEU A 104 0.17 -9.26 -13.99
CA LEU A 104 -0.73 -9.35 -15.15
C LEU A 104 -1.47 -8.01 -15.36
N SER A 105 -2.01 -7.43 -14.30
CA SER A 105 -2.65 -6.12 -14.35
C SER A 105 -1.69 -5.04 -14.85
N ALA A 106 -0.45 -5.05 -14.36
CA ALA A 106 0.59 -4.12 -14.77
C ALA A 106 0.89 -4.23 -16.27
N ARG A 107 1.05 -5.43 -16.79
CA ARG A 107 1.28 -5.69 -18.21
C ARG A 107 0.14 -5.14 -19.06
N ASN A 108 -1.10 -5.41 -18.69
CA ASN A 108 -2.27 -4.94 -19.43
C ASN A 108 -2.36 -3.42 -19.44
N THR A 109 -2.12 -2.77 -18.31
CA THR A 109 -2.17 -1.31 -18.19
C THR A 109 -1.06 -0.66 -19.00
N VAL A 110 0.15 -1.15 -18.92
CA VAL A 110 1.30 -0.64 -19.69
C VAL A 110 1.08 -0.86 -21.19
N LYS A 111 0.58 -2.04 -21.58
CA LYS A 111 0.27 -2.34 -22.98
C LYS A 111 -0.72 -1.35 -23.55
N LYS A 112 -1.83 -1.09 -22.87
CA LYS A 112 -2.84 -0.09 -23.31
C LYS A 112 -2.26 1.31 -23.43
N TYR A 113 -1.44 1.72 -22.46
CA TYR A 113 -0.78 3.00 -22.50
C TYR A 113 0.13 3.14 -23.71
N LEU A 114 0.98 2.13 -23.97
CA LEU A 114 1.90 2.15 -25.11
C LEU A 114 1.17 2.08 -26.44
N GLU A 115 0.12 1.28 -26.57
CA GLU A 115 -0.69 1.21 -27.77
C GLU A 115 -1.32 2.56 -28.13
N LYS A 116 -1.78 3.29 -27.12
CA LYS A 116 -2.34 4.64 -27.32
C LYS A 116 -1.26 5.66 -27.65
N ALA A 117 -0.14 5.65 -26.90
CA ALA A 117 0.95 6.61 -27.08
C ALA A 117 1.67 6.44 -28.42
N LEU A 118 1.73 5.20 -28.94
CA LEU A 118 2.43 4.84 -30.18
C LEU A 118 1.47 4.47 -31.31
N GLU A 119 0.23 4.94 -31.25
CA GLU A 119 -0.83 4.54 -32.18
C GLU A 119 -0.43 4.74 -33.64
N SER A 120 0.12 5.90 -33.98
CA SER A 120 0.54 6.19 -35.37
C SER A 120 1.68 5.29 -35.84
N GLU A 121 2.63 4.99 -34.98
CA GLU A 121 3.76 4.10 -35.28
C GLU A 121 3.32 2.65 -35.43
N ILE A 122 2.33 2.21 -34.67
CA ILE A 122 1.75 0.88 -34.77
C ILE A 122 0.97 0.73 -36.07
N GLN A 123 0.16 1.74 -36.45
CA GLN A 123 -0.61 1.75 -37.69
C GLN A 123 0.29 1.76 -38.92
N SER A 124 1.43 2.46 -38.84
CA SER A 124 2.41 2.48 -39.92
C SER A 124 3.24 1.19 -40.05
N GLY A 125 3.14 0.29 -39.09
CA GLY A 125 3.91 -0.94 -39.05
C GLY A 125 5.33 -0.80 -38.52
N ASN A 126 5.71 0.37 -37.99
CA ASN A 126 7.05 0.63 -37.48
C ASN A 126 7.28 0.06 -36.07
N VAL A 127 6.20 -0.13 -35.31
CA VAL A 127 6.27 -0.56 -33.90
C VAL A 127 5.23 -1.62 -33.60
N VAL A 128 5.61 -2.63 -32.85
CA VAL A 128 4.72 -3.65 -32.29
C VAL A 128 4.96 -3.71 -30.77
N VAL A 129 3.88 -3.68 -30.00
CA VAL A 129 3.95 -3.79 -28.54
C VAL A 129 3.83 -5.27 -28.15
N VAL A 130 4.88 -5.79 -27.52
CA VAL A 130 4.95 -7.19 -27.04
C VAL A 130 5.11 -7.20 -25.54
N LEU A 131 4.01 -7.47 -24.83
CA LEU A 131 4.00 -7.54 -23.35
C LEU A 131 3.24 -8.76 -22.87
#